data_3e5031a49c6669cccb15b18872331d26
#
_entry.id   3e5031a49c6669cccb15b18872331d26
#
_cell.length_a   1.000
_cell.length_b   1.000
_cell.length_c   1.000
_cell.angle_alpha   90.00
_cell.angle_beta   90.00
_cell.angle_gamma   90.00
#
_symmetry.space_group_name_H-M   'P 1'
#
loop_
_entity.id
_entity.type
_entity.pdbx_description
1 polymer ?
#
loop_
_entity_poly.entity_id
_entity_poly.type
_entity_poly.pdbx_seq_one_letter_code
_entity_poly.pdbx_strand_id
1 'polypeptide(L)'
;MAKLVSKVYGDALFELAVEENSVDKLFEDAQGVIQVLDATPEFSQMMNHPKISKEKKLEIIEVSFKGNVSDALIALLLKLEEKGHAKDMKKVLTYFIDRVYEYKKIGRAKVSTPMELSESQKKDLVDRLLATTSYVSFEVEYEIDPTLIGGMVIRINDRVVDSSIKTKLSSLTKELSNIQLKVGECAP
;
A
#
# COMPACT_ATOMS: atom_id res chain seq x y z
N MET A 1 12.22 5.12 15.19
CA MET A 1 12.91 6.14 14.38
C MET A 1 12.46 6.12 12.92
N ALA A 2 12.43 5.00 12.21
CA ALA A 2 12.04 4.94 10.78
C ALA A 2 10.66 5.57 10.43
N LYS A 3 9.63 5.38 11.27
CA LYS A 3 8.31 6.00 11.09
C LYS A 3 8.34 7.55 11.17
N LEU A 4 9.23 8.11 11.98
CA LEU A 4 9.37 9.56 12.11
C LEU A 4 10.06 10.14 10.86
N VAL A 5 11.08 9.47 10.35
CA VAL A 5 11.81 9.87 9.15
C VAL A 5 10.89 9.85 7.94
N SER A 6 10.16 8.74 7.71
CA SER A 6 9.23 8.65 6.58
C SER A 6 8.13 9.70 6.64
N LYS A 7 7.63 10.03 7.83
CA LYS A 7 6.64 11.09 7.99
C LYS A 7 7.21 12.48 7.65
N VAL A 8 8.32 12.86 8.25
CA VAL A 8 8.91 14.22 8.07
C VAL A 8 9.28 14.47 6.61
N TYR A 9 9.99 13.53 5.97
CA TYR A 9 10.41 13.71 4.58
C TYR A 9 9.27 13.51 3.58
N GLY A 10 8.33 12.61 3.87
CA GLY A 10 7.15 12.39 3.03
C GLY A 10 6.18 13.57 3.09
N ASP A 11 5.93 14.15 4.26
CA ASP A 11 5.11 15.36 4.39
C ASP A 11 5.78 16.56 3.70
N ALA A 12 7.10 16.75 3.85
CA ALA A 12 7.84 17.81 3.17
C ALA A 12 7.76 17.70 1.64
N LEU A 13 7.91 16.47 1.08
CA LEU A 13 7.75 16.24 -0.35
C LEU A 13 6.32 16.52 -0.81
N PHE A 14 5.33 16.15 0.01
CA PHE A 14 3.93 16.38 -0.31
C PHE A 14 3.58 17.88 -0.31
N GLU A 15 4.04 18.64 0.68
CA GLU A 15 3.85 20.10 0.75
C GLU A 15 4.46 20.78 -0.49
N LEU A 16 5.68 20.43 -0.86
CA LEU A 16 6.34 20.93 -2.06
C LEU A 16 5.57 20.55 -3.34
N ALA A 17 5.07 19.32 -3.42
CA ALA A 17 4.25 18.85 -4.56
C ALA A 17 2.95 19.66 -4.71
N VAL A 18 2.33 20.05 -3.61
CA VAL A 18 1.11 20.88 -3.59
C VAL A 18 1.44 22.32 -3.99
N GLU A 19 2.51 22.91 -3.43
CA GLU A 19 2.95 24.29 -3.76
C GLU A 19 3.28 24.44 -5.25
N GLU A 20 3.95 23.46 -5.85
CA GLU A 20 4.33 23.47 -7.27
C GLU A 20 3.22 22.99 -8.19
N ASN A 21 2.05 22.56 -7.70
CA ASN A 21 0.98 21.91 -8.45
C ASN A 21 1.48 20.70 -9.29
N SER A 22 2.47 19.99 -8.78
CA SER A 22 3.17 18.88 -9.44
C SER A 22 2.86 17.51 -8.82
N VAL A 23 1.76 17.40 -8.05
CA VAL A 23 1.38 16.18 -7.28
C VAL A 23 1.30 14.95 -8.18
N ASP A 24 0.70 15.05 -9.37
CA ASP A 24 0.54 13.92 -10.28
C ASP A 24 1.88 13.42 -10.81
N LYS A 25 2.72 14.35 -11.25
CA LYS A 25 4.05 14.04 -11.78
C LYS A 25 4.94 13.40 -10.72
N LEU A 26 5.00 14.02 -9.52
CA LEU A 26 5.79 13.47 -8.40
C LEU A 26 5.27 12.11 -7.93
N PHE A 27 3.96 11.87 -8.04
CA PHE A 27 3.36 10.59 -7.73
C PHE A 27 3.81 9.49 -8.70
N GLU A 28 3.75 9.74 -10.01
CA GLU A 28 4.24 8.82 -11.05
C GLU A 28 5.73 8.55 -10.90
N ASP A 29 6.53 9.59 -10.69
CA ASP A 29 7.97 9.49 -10.46
C ASP A 29 8.28 8.64 -9.21
N ALA A 30 7.55 8.85 -8.10
CA ALA A 30 7.74 8.08 -6.87
C ALA A 30 7.38 6.60 -7.06
N GLN A 31 6.32 6.30 -7.81
CA GLN A 31 5.96 4.92 -8.16
C GLN A 31 7.05 4.27 -9.02
N GLY A 32 7.57 4.99 -10.03
CA GLY A 32 8.65 4.52 -10.88
C GLY A 32 9.92 4.20 -10.09
N VAL A 33 10.31 5.08 -9.16
CA VAL A 33 11.47 4.84 -8.28
C VAL A 33 11.26 3.60 -7.39
N ILE A 34 10.07 3.41 -6.82
CA ILE A 34 9.76 2.21 -6.00
C ILE A 34 9.87 0.95 -6.86
N GLN A 35 9.33 0.96 -8.09
CA GLN A 35 9.44 -0.19 -8.99
C GLN A 35 10.90 -0.53 -9.31
N VAL A 36 11.74 0.47 -9.57
CA VAL A 36 13.18 0.27 -9.79
C VAL A 36 13.85 -0.30 -8.55
N LEU A 37 13.54 0.21 -7.35
CA LEU A 37 14.08 -0.30 -6.09
C LEU A 37 13.67 -1.75 -5.81
N ASP A 38 12.47 -2.17 -6.22
CA ASP A 38 11.98 -3.54 -6.08
C ASP A 38 12.56 -4.49 -7.14
N ALA A 39 12.71 -4.01 -8.36
CA ALA A 39 13.31 -4.78 -9.45
C ALA A 39 14.83 -4.98 -9.27
N THR A 40 15.49 -4.08 -8.53
CA THR A 40 16.95 -4.07 -8.39
C THR A 40 17.36 -4.14 -6.91
N PRO A 41 17.24 -5.31 -6.24
CA PRO A 41 17.63 -5.45 -4.82
C PRO A 41 19.14 -5.17 -4.61
N GLU A 42 19.95 -5.34 -5.65
CA GLU A 42 21.38 -5.02 -5.67
C GLU A 42 21.63 -3.52 -5.42
N PHE A 43 20.76 -2.63 -5.95
CA PHE A 43 20.84 -1.20 -5.70
C PHE A 43 20.70 -0.90 -4.20
N SER A 44 19.72 -1.50 -3.55
CA SER A 44 19.53 -1.36 -2.10
C SER A 44 20.71 -1.91 -1.29
N GLN A 45 21.30 -3.03 -1.72
CA GLN A 45 22.50 -3.60 -1.07
C GLN A 45 23.70 -2.69 -1.26
N MET A 46 23.91 -2.15 -2.44
CA MET A 46 25.00 -1.23 -2.78
C MET A 46 24.89 0.06 -1.96
N MET A 47 23.70 0.66 -1.86
CA MET A 47 23.47 1.87 -1.07
C MET A 47 23.70 1.64 0.43
N ASN A 48 23.49 0.43 0.92
CA ASN A 48 23.75 0.07 2.32
C ASN A 48 25.17 -0.42 2.59
N HIS A 49 26.02 -0.56 1.55
CA HIS A 49 27.35 -1.12 1.69
C HIS A 49 28.32 -0.14 2.37
N PRO A 50 29.00 -0.53 3.48
CA PRO A 50 29.85 0.39 4.25
C PRO A 50 31.15 0.78 3.55
N LYS A 51 31.61 0.00 2.56
CA LYS A 51 32.85 0.29 1.82
C LYS A 51 32.69 1.31 0.70
N ILE A 52 31.45 1.69 0.34
CA ILE A 52 31.19 2.68 -0.70
C ILE A 52 31.12 4.05 -0.03
N SER A 53 31.92 5.01 -0.52
CA SER A 53 31.91 6.37 0.00
C SER A 53 30.57 7.06 -0.28
N LYS A 54 30.20 8.02 0.58
CA LYS A 54 28.95 8.78 0.41
C LYS A 54 28.89 9.50 -0.94
N GLU A 55 30.01 10.07 -1.37
CA GLU A 55 30.10 10.79 -2.66
C GLU A 55 29.74 9.87 -3.83
N LYS A 56 30.26 8.64 -3.86
CA LYS A 56 29.94 7.67 -4.92
C LYS A 56 28.46 7.26 -4.90
N LYS A 57 27.87 7.13 -3.72
CA LYS A 57 26.44 6.81 -3.59
C LYS A 57 25.57 7.95 -4.11
N LEU A 58 25.91 9.20 -3.81
CA LEU A 58 25.22 10.37 -4.33
C LEU A 58 25.34 10.46 -5.86
N GLU A 59 26.53 10.23 -6.41
CA GLU A 59 26.76 10.19 -7.85
C GLU A 59 25.92 9.11 -8.54
N ILE A 60 25.83 7.91 -7.96
CA ILE A 60 25.00 6.81 -8.47
C ILE A 60 23.51 7.20 -8.49
N ILE A 61 22.99 7.80 -7.43
CA ILE A 61 21.60 8.27 -7.39
C ILE A 61 21.37 9.30 -8.50
N GLU A 62 22.27 10.28 -8.61
CA GLU A 62 22.13 11.32 -9.60
C GLU A 62 22.15 10.76 -11.03
N VAL A 63 23.14 9.93 -11.36
CA VAL A 63 23.27 9.32 -12.71
C VAL A 63 22.10 8.39 -13.03
N SER A 64 21.59 7.64 -12.05
CA SER A 64 20.52 6.65 -12.27
C SER A 64 19.16 7.31 -12.50
N PHE A 65 18.88 8.44 -11.87
CA PHE A 65 17.55 9.06 -11.88
C PHE A 65 17.49 10.37 -12.68
N LYS A 66 18.63 10.96 -13.02
CA LYS A 66 18.70 12.22 -13.77
C LYS A 66 18.05 12.09 -15.15
N GLY A 67 17.10 12.96 -15.42
CA GLY A 67 16.35 12.99 -16.68
C GLY A 67 15.11 12.09 -16.75
N ASN A 68 14.95 11.15 -15.81
CA ASN A 68 13.77 10.28 -15.76
C ASN A 68 12.81 10.64 -14.62
N VAL A 69 13.29 11.42 -13.65
CA VAL A 69 12.56 11.77 -12.43
C VAL A 69 12.72 13.27 -12.17
N SER A 70 11.74 13.89 -11.53
CA SER A 70 11.76 15.30 -11.18
C SER A 70 12.91 15.67 -10.24
N ASP A 71 13.47 16.86 -10.41
CA ASP A 71 14.60 17.37 -9.61
C ASP A 71 14.28 17.38 -8.11
N ALA A 72 13.03 17.67 -7.75
CA ALA A 72 12.56 17.67 -6.36
C ALA A 72 12.71 16.27 -5.70
N LEU A 73 12.37 15.20 -6.44
CA LEU A 73 12.49 13.84 -5.94
C LEU A 73 13.96 13.40 -5.85
N ILE A 74 14.79 13.79 -6.83
CA ILE A 74 16.24 13.54 -6.79
C ILE A 74 16.85 14.23 -5.57
N ALA A 75 16.52 15.51 -5.34
CA ALA A 75 17.00 16.25 -4.17
C ALA A 75 16.63 15.60 -2.84
N LEU A 76 15.40 15.04 -2.74
CA LEU A 76 14.97 14.26 -1.59
C LEU A 76 15.81 13.01 -1.39
N LEU A 77 16.04 12.23 -2.45
CA LEU A 77 16.84 10.99 -2.38
C LEU A 77 18.29 11.28 -1.96
N LEU A 78 18.90 12.32 -2.53
CA LEU A 78 20.23 12.79 -2.14
C LEU A 78 20.27 13.20 -0.66
N LYS A 79 19.24 13.93 -0.20
CA LYS A 79 19.15 14.37 1.21
C LYS A 79 19.01 13.20 2.18
N LEU A 80 18.24 12.17 1.80
CA LEU A 80 18.11 10.95 2.59
C LEU A 80 19.46 10.20 2.70
N GLU A 81 20.24 10.13 1.61
CA GLU A 81 21.57 9.51 1.65
C GLU A 81 22.54 10.33 2.50
N GLU A 82 22.59 11.66 2.33
CA GLU A 82 23.43 12.55 3.17
C GLU A 82 23.21 12.36 4.66
N LYS A 83 21.95 12.15 5.06
CA LYS A 83 21.55 11.92 6.46
C LYS A 83 21.70 10.47 6.91
N GLY A 84 22.13 9.56 6.04
CA GLY A 84 22.30 8.15 6.35
C GLY A 84 20.98 7.36 6.46
N HIS A 85 19.91 7.85 5.82
CA HIS A 85 18.57 7.24 5.79
C HIS A 85 18.28 6.49 4.48
N ALA A 86 19.30 6.05 3.75
CA ALA A 86 19.14 5.29 2.51
C ALA A 86 18.19 4.08 2.65
N LYS A 87 18.25 3.38 3.78
CA LYS A 87 17.39 2.23 4.09
C LYS A 87 15.90 2.58 4.16
N ASP A 88 15.58 3.82 4.43
CA ASP A 88 14.20 4.28 4.61
C ASP A 88 13.63 4.95 3.36
N MET A 89 14.41 5.08 2.25
CA MET A 89 13.97 5.71 1.00
C MET A 89 12.63 5.13 0.51
N LYS A 90 12.53 3.79 0.40
CA LYS A 90 11.28 3.14 -0.01
C LYS A 90 10.11 3.49 0.90
N LYS A 91 10.32 3.52 2.23
CA LYS A 91 9.27 3.85 3.20
C LYS A 91 8.83 5.30 3.10
N VAL A 92 9.76 6.22 2.83
CA VAL A 92 9.47 7.64 2.62
C VAL A 92 8.59 7.81 1.38
N LEU A 93 8.96 7.18 0.27
CA LEU A 93 8.19 7.23 -0.98
C LEU A 93 6.81 6.57 -0.84
N THR A 94 6.73 5.43 -0.16
CA THR A 94 5.44 4.78 0.12
C THR A 94 4.54 5.68 0.96
N TYR A 95 5.08 6.32 2.00
CA TYR A 95 4.33 7.27 2.82
C TYR A 95 3.84 8.47 2.01
N PHE A 96 4.69 9.03 1.13
CA PHE A 96 4.29 10.10 0.22
C PHE A 96 3.12 9.67 -0.69
N ILE A 97 3.21 8.48 -1.29
CA ILE A 97 2.14 7.91 -2.12
C ILE A 97 0.85 7.77 -1.31
N ASP A 98 0.91 7.26 -0.07
CA ASP A 98 -0.25 7.14 0.81
C ASP A 98 -0.89 8.50 1.09
N ARG A 99 -0.09 9.55 1.30
CA ARG A 99 -0.57 10.93 1.49
C ARG A 99 -1.27 11.48 0.24
N VAL A 100 -0.73 11.20 -0.95
CA VAL A 100 -1.36 11.59 -2.21
C VAL A 100 -2.71 10.90 -2.40
N TYR A 101 -2.83 9.60 -2.07
CA TYR A 101 -4.11 8.88 -2.09
C TYR A 101 -5.13 9.49 -1.14
N GLU A 102 -4.72 9.84 0.09
CA GLU A 102 -5.59 10.53 1.05
C GLU A 102 -6.06 11.89 0.52
N TYR A 103 -5.14 12.68 -0.02
CA TYR A 103 -5.44 14.00 -0.58
C TYR A 103 -6.43 13.95 -1.73
N LYS A 104 -6.22 13.01 -2.67
CA LYS A 104 -7.11 12.79 -3.81
C LYS A 104 -8.40 12.04 -3.45
N LYS A 105 -8.55 11.59 -2.21
CA LYS A 105 -9.64 10.73 -1.75
C LYS A 105 -9.80 9.48 -2.60
N ILE A 106 -8.68 8.84 -2.94
CA ILE A 106 -8.64 7.57 -3.66
C ILE A 106 -8.55 6.46 -2.62
N GLY A 107 -9.54 5.59 -2.57
CA GLY A 107 -9.52 4.41 -1.70
C GLY A 107 -8.69 3.28 -2.33
N ARG A 108 -7.89 2.59 -1.52
CA ARG A 108 -7.25 1.34 -1.96
C ARG A 108 -7.98 0.16 -1.34
N ALA A 109 -8.43 -0.75 -2.18
CA ALA A 109 -9.12 -1.96 -1.75
C ALA A 109 -8.42 -3.21 -2.30
N LYS A 110 -8.21 -4.20 -1.43
CA LYS A 110 -7.78 -5.53 -1.84
C LYS A 110 -8.97 -6.47 -1.71
N VAL A 111 -9.33 -7.12 -2.80
CA VAL A 111 -10.50 -8.00 -2.91
C VAL A 111 -10.04 -9.42 -3.20
N SER A 112 -10.27 -10.32 -2.25
CA SER A 112 -9.97 -11.75 -2.41
C SER A 112 -11.25 -12.51 -2.73
N THR A 113 -11.24 -13.29 -3.81
CA THR A 113 -12.38 -14.09 -4.31
C THR A 113 -11.92 -15.51 -4.67
N PRO A 114 -12.79 -16.52 -4.60
CA PRO A 114 -12.41 -17.90 -4.92
C PRO A 114 -12.16 -18.14 -6.42
N MET A 115 -12.71 -17.28 -7.28
CA MET A 115 -12.55 -17.32 -8.73
C MET A 115 -12.47 -15.92 -9.30
N GLU A 116 -12.03 -15.80 -10.54
CA GLU A 116 -11.94 -14.51 -11.22
C GLU A 116 -13.32 -13.85 -11.39
N LEU A 117 -13.41 -12.56 -11.10
CA LEU A 117 -14.62 -11.77 -11.28
C LEU A 117 -14.74 -11.30 -12.73
N SER A 118 -15.98 -11.31 -13.25
CA SER A 118 -16.28 -10.68 -14.53
C SER A 118 -16.16 -9.16 -14.44
N GLU A 119 -15.94 -8.50 -15.59
CA GLU A 119 -15.81 -7.03 -15.63
C GLU A 119 -17.06 -6.30 -15.09
N SER A 120 -18.25 -6.87 -15.32
CA SER A 120 -19.50 -6.34 -14.75
C SER A 120 -19.51 -6.43 -13.22
N GLN A 121 -19.05 -7.54 -12.65
CA GLN A 121 -18.96 -7.71 -11.19
C GLN A 121 -17.91 -6.80 -10.56
N LYS A 122 -16.77 -6.59 -11.22
CA LYS A 122 -15.75 -5.63 -10.78
C LYS A 122 -16.32 -4.21 -10.72
N LYS A 123 -17.07 -3.81 -11.76
CA LYS A 123 -17.71 -2.49 -11.82
C LYS A 123 -18.76 -2.31 -10.73
N ASP A 124 -19.68 -3.27 -10.58
CA ASP A 124 -20.72 -3.24 -9.54
C ASP A 124 -20.12 -3.17 -8.13
N LEU A 125 -18.98 -3.86 -7.93
CA LEU A 125 -18.26 -3.81 -6.66
C LEU A 125 -17.72 -2.40 -6.38
N VAL A 126 -17.06 -1.78 -7.35
CA VAL A 126 -16.51 -0.42 -7.22
C VAL A 126 -17.63 0.58 -6.97
N ASP A 127 -18.75 0.48 -7.69
CA ASP A 127 -19.91 1.37 -7.52
C ASP A 127 -20.50 1.26 -6.09
N ARG A 128 -20.59 0.05 -5.55
CA ARG A 128 -21.02 -0.17 -4.15
C ARG A 128 -20.01 0.37 -3.13
N LEU A 129 -18.72 0.22 -3.39
CA LEU A 129 -17.67 0.78 -2.52
C LEU A 129 -17.76 2.30 -2.50
N LEU A 130 -17.94 2.96 -3.64
CA LEU A 130 -18.12 4.41 -3.75
C LEU A 130 -19.40 4.88 -3.03
N ALA A 131 -20.50 4.14 -3.16
CA ALA A 131 -21.75 4.47 -2.47
C ALA A 131 -21.67 4.34 -0.94
N THR A 132 -20.80 3.48 -0.44
CA THR A 132 -20.70 3.17 1.01
C THR A 132 -19.61 3.97 1.72
N THR A 133 -18.69 4.59 0.97
CA THR A 133 -17.53 5.29 1.50
C THR A 133 -17.49 6.75 1.01
N SER A 134 -16.63 7.56 1.61
CA SER A 134 -16.41 8.96 1.22
C SER A 134 -15.32 9.16 0.15
N TYR A 135 -14.84 8.09 -0.47
CA TYR A 135 -13.82 8.15 -1.51
C TYR A 135 -14.44 8.57 -2.86
N VAL A 136 -13.64 9.23 -3.69
CA VAL A 136 -14.03 9.68 -5.04
C VAL A 136 -13.76 8.59 -6.08
N SER A 137 -12.72 7.79 -5.86
CA SER A 137 -12.37 6.67 -6.73
C SER A 137 -11.71 5.55 -5.91
N PHE A 138 -11.65 4.34 -6.48
CA PHE A 138 -10.99 3.20 -5.89
C PHE A 138 -9.96 2.60 -6.83
N GLU A 139 -8.78 2.31 -6.29
CA GLU A 139 -7.82 1.40 -6.88
C GLU A 139 -8.02 0.03 -6.22
N VAL A 140 -8.39 -0.97 -7.03
CA VAL A 140 -8.76 -2.30 -6.52
C VAL A 140 -7.78 -3.34 -7.01
N GLU A 141 -7.09 -3.99 -6.06
CA GLU A 141 -6.27 -5.16 -6.31
C GLU A 141 -7.13 -6.42 -6.13
N TYR A 142 -7.18 -7.26 -7.17
CA TYR A 142 -7.92 -8.53 -7.14
C TYR A 142 -6.97 -9.69 -6.91
N GLU A 143 -7.28 -10.53 -5.93
CA GLU A 143 -6.55 -11.74 -5.60
C GLU A 143 -7.48 -12.95 -5.63
N ILE A 144 -7.00 -14.06 -6.18
CA ILE A 144 -7.77 -15.32 -6.21
C ILE A 144 -7.33 -16.16 -5.01
N ASP A 145 -8.27 -16.42 -4.09
CA ASP A 145 -8.08 -17.31 -2.94
C ASP A 145 -9.14 -18.44 -2.95
N PRO A 146 -8.81 -19.61 -3.51
CA PRO A 146 -9.74 -20.74 -3.57
C PRO A 146 -10.21 -21.27 -2.21
N THR A 147 -9.49 -20.91 -1.12
CA THR A 147 -9.85 -21.40 0.24
C THR A 147 -11.12 -20.76 0.80
N LEU A 148 -11.62 -19.70 0.17
CA LEU A 148 -12.85 -19.01 0.58
C LEU A 148 -14.14 -19.80 0.27
N ILE A 149 -14.07 -20.80 -0.62
CA ILE A 149 -15.21 -21.64 -1.10
C ILE A 149 -16.21 -20.80 -1.91
N GLY A 150 -16.55 -19.59 -1.45
CA GLY A 150 -17.48 -18.66 -2.07
C GLY A 150 -17.56 -17.34 -1.30
N GLY A 151 -18.21 -16.34 -1.90
CA GLY A 151 -18.25 -14.97 -1.36
C GLY A 151 -16.97 -14.20 -1.65
N MET A 152 -16.69 -13.17 -0.86
CA MET A 152 -15.49 -12.33 -1.03
C MET A 152 -15.02 -11.76 0.31
N VAL A 153 -13.74 -11.44 0.37
CA VAL A 153 -13.13 -10.66 1.45
C VAL A 153 -12.61 -9.36 0.87
N ILE A 154 -13.09 -8.24 1.39
CA ILE A 154 -12.70 -6.91 0.96
C ILE A 154 -11.91 -6.26 2.09
N ARG A 155 -10.70 -5.81 1.82
CA ARG A 155 -9.88 -5.03 2.74
C ARG A 155 -9.72 -3.62 2.19
N ILE A 156 -10.17 -2.63 2.95
CA ILE A 156 -10.04 -1.21 2.62
C ILE A 156 -9.21 -0.58 3.75
N ASN A 157 -7.96 -0.25 3.47
CA ASN A 157 -7.00 0.20 4.49
C ASN A 157 -6.97 -0.78 5.69
N ASP A 158 -7.38 -0.32 6.90
CA ASP A 158 -7.43 -1.12 8.13
C ASP A 158 -8.78 -1.84 8.35
N ARG A 159 -9.77 -1.62 7.49
CA ARG A 159 -11.08 -2.25 7.60
C ARG A 159 -11.15 -3.50 6.73
N VAL A 160 -11.65 -4.59 7.32
CA VAL A 160 -11.88 -5.85 6.61
C VAL A 160 -13.36 -6.19 6.66
N VAL A 161 -13.96 -6.40 5.50
CA VAL A 161 -15.32 -6.90 5.34
C VAL A 161 -15.23 -8.31 4.78
N ASP A 162 -15.52 -9.30 5.61
CA ASP A 162 -15.50 -10.72 5.22
C ASP A 162 -16.94 -11.23 5.06
N SER A 163 -17.32 -11.53 3.84
CA SER A 163 -18.60 -12.15 3.49
C SER A 163 -18.42 -13.57 2.91
N SER A 164 -17.28 -14.21 3.17
CA SER A 164 -16.98 -15.55 2.69
C SER A 164 -17.91 -16.62 3.29
N ILE A 165 -18.19 -17.65 2.51
CA ILE A 165 -18.94 -18.84 2.95
C ILE A 165 -18.16 -19.55 4.05
N LYS A 166 -16.83 -19.60 3.97
CA LYS A 166 -15.94 -20.16 4.98
C LYS A 166 -16.20 -19.58 6.38
N THR A 167 -16.26 -18.27 6.48
CA THR A 167 -16.52 -17.59 7.77
C THR A 167 -17.94 -17.81 8.24
N LYS A 168 -18.93 -17.80 7.36
CA LYS A 168 -20.33 -18.12 7.71
C LYS A 168 -20.49 -19.53 8.25
N LEU A 169 -19.87 -20.52 7.60
CA LEU A 169 -19.88 -21.90 8.08
C LEU A 169 -19.19 -22.04 9.44
N SER A 170 -18.06 -21.39 9.64
CA SER A 170 -17.35 -21.40 10.91
C SER A 170 -18.18 -20.80 12.05
N SER A 171 -18.90 -19.71 11.78
CA SER A 171 -19.81 -19.08 12.76
C SER A 171 -20.96 -20.00 13.13
N LEU A 172 -21.61 -20.60 12.13
CA LEU A 172 -22.69 -21.56 12.37
C LEU A 172 -22.23 -22.78 13.18
N THR A 173 -21.05 -23.32 12.88
CA THR A 173 -20.47 -24.44 13.64
C THR A 173 -20.26 -24.05 15.12
N LYS A 174 -19.75 -22.86 15.39
CA LYS A 174 -19.58 -22.35 16.76
C LYS A 174 -20.92 -22.16 17.49
N GLU A 175 -21.92 -21.61 16.81
CA GLU A 175 -23.26 -21.43 17.37
C GLU A 175 -23.90 -22.77 17.73
N LEU A 176 -23.82 -23.77 16.84
CA LEU A 176 -24.33 -25.12 17.09
C LEU A 176 -23.60 -25.81 18.22
N SER A 177 -22.29 -25.69 18.32
CA SER A 177 -21.50 -26.23 19.44
C SER A 177 -21.90 -25.61 20.78
N ASN A 178 -22.19 -24.30 20.80
CA ASN A 178 -22.65 -23.61 22.00
C ASN A 178 -24.08 -24.05 22.44
N ILE A 179 -24.95 -24.40 21.48
CA ILE A 179 -26.30 -24.92 21.79
C ILE A 179 -26.22 -26.30 22.40
N GLN A 180 -25.35 -27.20 21.94
CA GLN A 180 -25.18 -28.55 22.52
C GLN A 180 -24.68 -28.50 23.98
N LEU A 181 -23.81 -27.55 24.34
CA LEU A 181 -23.34 -27.37 25.71
C LEU A 181 -24.46 -26.91 26.66
N LYS A 182 -25.43 -26.15 26.19
CA LYS A 182 -26.58 -25.71 27.03
C LYS A 182 -27.59 -26.79 27.28
N VAL A 183 -27.74 -27.80 26.41
CA VAL A 183 -28.66 -28.93 26.61
C VAL A 183 -28.09 -29.94 27.60
N GLY A 184 -26.77 -30.00 27.82
CA GLY A 184 -26.12 -30.86 28.80
C GLY A 184 -26.23 -30.38 30.27
N GLU A 185 -26.63 -29.12 30.52
CA GLU A 185 -26.80 -28.57 31.89
C GLU A 185 -28.21 -28.72 32.47
N CYS A 186 -29.14 -29.31 31.74
CA CYS A 186 -30.49 -29.60 32.27
C CYS A 186 -30.67 -31.09 32.49
N ALA A 187 -30.03 -31.66 33.53
CA ALA A 187 -30.44 -32.90 34.18
C ALA A 187 -30.31 -32.75 35.69
N PRO A 188 -31.36 -33.13 36.48
CA PRO A 188 -31.50 -32.88 37.92
C PRO A 188 -30.50 -33.62 38.78
#